data_bb939f31e80e116b68fc566e72ab0014
#
_entry.id   bb939f31e80e116b68fc566e72ab0014
#
_cell.length_a   1.000
_cell.length_b   1.000
_cell.length_c   1.000
_cell.angle_alpha   90.00
_cell.angle_beta   90.00
_cell.angle_gamma   90.00
#
_symmetry.space_group_name_H-M   'P 1'
#
loop_
_entity.id
_entity.type
_entity.pdbx_description
1 polymer ?
#
loop_
_entity_poly.entity_id
_entity_poly.type
_entity_poly.pdbx_seq_one_letter_code
_entity_poly.pdbx_strand_id
1 'polypeptide(L)'
;MNFKISIFLISLILFIGCGDDEDSLSNDIDFFSNHAGSIWYTDGFWLRINNDSSDDYYDGKCVRFPVADGTYNNWFGDVQFNQTINRNEANFVSWTLQYIGENPDYTDGTFSYSVDASGNKLTVTYPAGGGYTYTKVNDTFPGTDCKN
;
A
#
# COMPACT_ATOMS: atom_id res chain seq x y z
N MET A 1 33.87 -69.16 -30.47
CA MET A 1 32.94 -68.55 -29.51
C MET A 1 33.46 -67.16 -29.20
N ASN A 2 32.99 -66.16 -29.96
CA ASN A 2 33.50 -64.75 -29.86
C ASN A 2 32.60 -63.91 -28.97
N PHE A 3 33.11 -63.57 -27.84
CA PHE A 3 32.43 -62.65 -26.90
C PHE A 3 32.73 -61.23 -27.34
N LYS A 4 31.71 -60.52 -27.83
CA LYS A 4 31.80 -59.10 -28.12
C LYS A 4 31.45 -58.35 -26.83
N ILE A 5 32.45 -57.68 -26.20
CA ILE A 5 32.28 -56.78 -25.10
C ILE A 5 31.81 -55.43 -25.68
N SER A 6 30.55 -55.12 -25.44
CA SER A 6 29.99 -53.82 -25.81
C SER A 6 30.28 -52.83 -24.65
N ILE A 7 31.18 -51.90 -24.88
CA ILE A 7 31.48 -50.84 -23.93
C ILE A 7 30.40 -49.79 -24.07
N PHE A 8 29.54 -49.72 -23.05
CA PHE A 8 28.55 -48.64 -22.91
C PHE A 8 29.26 -47.40 -22.36
N LEU A 9 29.50 -46.43 -23.24
CA LEU A 9 30.03 -45.13 -22.83
C LEU A 9 28.89 -44.34 -22.21
N ILE A 10 28.85 -44.29 -20.87
CA ILE A 10 27.94 -43.40 -20.12
C ILE A 10 28.51 -42.00 -20.21
N SER A 11 27.94 -41.19 -21.09
CA SER A 11 28.21 -39.75 -21.13
C SER A 11 27.57 -39.08 -19.94
N LEU A 12 28.39 -38.80 -18.94
CA LEU A 12 27.99 -37.99 -17.78
C LEU A 12 27.89 -36.51 -18.21
N ILE A 13 26.72 -36.09 -18.59
CA ILE A 13 26.43 -34.66 -18.84
C ILE A 13 26.35 -33.98 -17.49
N LEU A 14 27.42 -33.30 -17.13
CA LEU A 14 27.41 -32.33 -16.05
C LEU A 14 26.55 -31.14 -16.50
N PHE A 15 25.30 -31.11 -16.07
CA PHE A 15 24.53 -29.87 -16.05
C PHE A 15 25.17 -28.96 -15.03
N ILE A 16 26.06 -28.07 -15.46
CA ILE A 16 26.39 -26.87 -14.74
C ILE A 16 25.11 -26.01 -14.83
N GLY A 17 24.24 -26.18 -13.87
CA GLY A 17 23.17 -25.23 -13.65
C GLY A 17 23.82 -23.88 -13.32
N CYS A 18 23.93 -23.02 -14.33
CA CYS A 18 24.00 -21.59 -14.09
C CYS A 18 22.70 -21.27 -13.35
N GLY A 19 22.78 -21.06 -12.07
CA GLY A 19 21.71 -20.40 -11.35
C GLY A 19 21.66 -18.98 -11.89
N ASP A 20 20.82 -18.77 -12.87
CA ASP A 20 20.27 -17.45 -13.09
C ASP A 20 19.48 -17.18 -11.81
N ASP A 21 20.05 -16.37 -10.91
CA ASP A 21 19.30 -15.56 -10.00
C ASP A 21 18.44 -14.68 -10.93
N GLU A 22 17.34 -15.23 -11.42
CA GLU A 22 16.22 -14.43 -11.79
C GLU A 22 15.85 -13.70 -10.48
N ASP A 23 16.41 -12.49 -10.32
CA ASP A 23 15.70 -11.43 -9.63
C ASP A 23 14.32 -11.44 -10.30
N SER A 24 13.42 -12.26 -9.77
CA SER A 24 12.02 -12.08 -10.03
C SER A 24 11.76 -10.67 -9.52
N LEU A 25 11.79 -9.71 -10.43
CA LEU A 25 11.05 -8.49 -10.28
C LEU A 25 9.63 -8.97 -10.04
N SER A 26 9.32 -9.28 -8.77
CA SER A 26 7.96 -9.41 -8.35
C SER A 26 7.38 -8.04 -8.69
N ASN A 27 6.56 -7.99 -9.73
CA ASN A 27 5.66 -6.89 -9.97
C ASN A 27 4.64 -6.96 -8.82
N ASP A 28 5.12 -6.80 -7.58
CA ASP A 28 4.27 -6.63 -6.42
C ASP A 28 3.60 -5.28 -6.63
N ILE A 29 2.41 -5.37 -7.20
CA ILE A 29 1.55 -4.20 -7.40
C ILE A 29 1.27 -3.67 -6.01
N ASP A 30 1.74 -2.47 -5.73
CA ASP A 30 1.46 -1.80 -4.48
C ASP A 30 0.00 -1.33 -4.42
N PHE A 31 -0.48 -1.07 -3.19
CA PHE A 31 -1.86 -0.67 -2.92
C PHE A 31 -2.28 0.56 -3.75
N PHE A 32 -1.44 1.58 -3.78
CA PHE A 32 -1.78 2.86 -4.39
C PHE A 32 -1.84 2.76 -5.91
N SER A 33 -0.88 2.07 -6.53
CA SER A 33 -0.91 1.78 -7.96
C SER A 33 -2.12 0.92 -8.34
N ASN A 34 -2.47 -0.08 -7.51
CA ASN A 34 -3.59 -0.98 -7.77
C ASN A 34 -4.95 -0.30 -7.67
N HIS A 35 -5.08 0.70 -6.82
CA HIS A 35 -6.35 1.38 -6.55
C HIS A 35 -6.39 2.83 -7.06
N ALA A 36 -5.38 3.27 -7.81
CA ALA A 36 -5.29 4.63 -8.33
C ALA A 36 -6.56 5.05 -9.11
N GLY A 37 -7.03 6.24 -8.83
CA GLY A 37 -8.25 6.80 -9.41
C GLY A 37 -9.55 6.29 -8.78
N SER A 38 -9.49 5.31 -7.86
CA SER A 38 -10.70 4.85 -7.18
C SER A 38 -11.21 5.86 -6.16
N ILE A 39 -12.55 5.96 -6.08
CA ILE A 39 -13.24 6.87 -5.16
C ILE A 39 -14.11 6.04 -4.22
N TRP A 40 -14.06 6.40 -2.96
CA TRP A 40 -14.70 5.68 -1.86
C TRP A 40 -15.51 6.65 -0.99
N TYR A 41 -16.66 6.19 -0.50
CA TYR A 41 -17.58 7.03 0.27
C TYR A 41 -18.14 6.30 1.50
N THR A 42 -18.28 7.05 2.60
CA THR A 42 -19.04 6.64 3.80
C THR A 42 -19.48 7.90 4.57
N ASP A 43 -20.77 8.00 4.90
CA ASP A 43 -21.35 9.00 5.83
C ASP A 43 -20.79 10.44 5.69
N GLY A 44 -20.69 10.95 4.46
CA GLY A 44 -20.18 12.31 4.19
C GLY A 44 -18.67 12.39 4.05
N PHE A 45 -17.93 11.31 4.32
CA PHE A 45 -16.50 11.22 4.07
C PHE A 45 -16.22 10.64 2.71
N TRP A 46 -15.33 11.26 1.96
CA TRP A 46 -14.86 10.81 0.67
C TRP A 46 -13.37 10.56 0.72
N LEU A 47 -12.95 9.48 0.10
CA LEU A 47 -11.56 9.12 -0.05
C LEU A 47 -11.26 8.85 -1.53
N ARG A 48 -10.22 9.46 -2.07
CA ARG A 48 -9.70 9.16 -3.40
C ARG A 48 -8.29 8.61 -3.27
N ILE A 49 -8.03 7.47 -3.88
CA ILE A 49 -6.68 6.91 -3.97
C ILE A 49 -6.01 7.44 -5.23
N ASN A 50 -4.80 7.97 -5.09
CA ASN A 50 -3.92 8.38 -6.19
C ASN A 50 -2.74 7.39 -6.28
N ASN A 51 -1.82 7.58 -7.23
CA ASN A 51 -0.65 6.69 -7.38
C ASN A 51 0.32 6.73 -6.18
N ASP A 52 0.38 7.86 -5.48
CA ASP A 52 1.37 8.15 -4.44
C ASP A 52 0.77 8.80 -3.18
N SER A 53 -0.55 8.86 -3.11
CA SER A 53 -1.24 9.58 -2.05
C SER A 53 -2.70 9.16 -1.93
N SER A 54 -3.33 9.54 -0.83
CA SER A 54 -4.79 9.58 -0.73
C SER A 54 -5.27 11.01 -0.49
N ASP A 55 -6.44 11.33 -1.02
CA ASP A 55 -7.12 12.59 -0.77
C ASP A 55 -8.38 12.31 0.04
N ASP A 56 -8.46 12.88 1.23
CA ASP A 56 -9.62 12.81 2.12
C ASP A 56 -10.43 14.10 2.00
N TYR A 57 -11.74 13.96 1.83
CA TYR A 57 -12.65 15.10 1.81
C TYR A 57 -13.79 14.92 2.81
N TYR A 58 -13.98 15.94 3.62
CA TYR A 58 -15.08 16.04 4.58
C TYR A 58 -15.43 17.52 4.84
N ASP A 59 -16.70 17.84 4.86
CA ASP A 59 -17.22 19.17 5.21
C ASP A 59 -16.53 20.34 4.48
N GLY A 60 -16.37 20.19 3.17
CA GLY A 60 -15.76 21.24 2.33
C GLY A 60 -14.23 21.33 2.41
N LYS A 61 -13.58 20.48 3.19
CA LYS A 61 -12.12 20.44 3.32
C LYS A 61 -11.55 19.23 2.60
N CYS A 62 -10.48 19.45 1.85
CA CYS A 62 -9.73 18.38 1.19
C CYS A 62 -8.28 18.37 1.65
N VAL A 63 -7.81 17.20 2.05
CA VAL A 63 -6.46 16.99 2.54
C VAL A 63 -5.81 15.84 1.80
N ARG A 64 -4.56 16.03 1.41
CA ARG A 64 -3.74 15.01 0.78
C ARG A 64 -2.78 14.39 1.78
N PHE A 65 -2.78 13.07 1.84
CA PHE A 65 -1.83 12.26 2.58
C PHE A 65 -0.85 11.61 1.60
N PRO A 66 0.40 12.04 1.57
CA PRO A 66 1.41 11.38 0.76
C PRO A 66 1.72 9.98 1.31
N VAL A 67 2.11 9.07 0.43
CA VAL A 67 2.46 7.71 0.77
C VAL A 67 3.94 7.50 0.52
N ALA A 68 4.74 8.01 1.42
CA ALA A 68 6.17 7.81 1.42
C ALA A 68 6.70 7.96 2.86
N ASP A 69 7.84 7.36 3.12
CA ASP A 69 8.55 7.62 4.36
C ASP A 69 8.97 9.08 4.42
N GLY A 70 8.79 9.71 5.56
CA GLY A 70 9.13 11.11 5.70
C GLY A 70 8.44 11.83 6.85
N THR A 71 8.64 13.15 6.90
CA THR A 71 8.04 14.04 7.90
C THR A 71 6.95 14.87 7.22
N TYR A 72 5.75 14.81 7.78
CA TYR A 72 4.56 15.49 7.27
C TYR A 72 3.87 16.29 8.36
N ASN A 73 3.12 17.30 7.94
CA ASN A 73 2.24 18.06 8.84
C ASN A 73 0.83 17.45 8.83
N ASN A 74 0.11 17.65 9.93
CA ASN A 74 -1.30 17.32 9.95
C ASN A 74 -2.13 18.31 9.10
N TRP A 75 -3.44 18.07 9.04
CA TRP A 75 -4.42 18.86 8.28
C TRP A 75 -4.41 20.36 8.59
N PHE A 76 -3.98 20.73 9.77
CA PHE A 76 -4.00 22.10 10.26
C PHE A 76 -2.60 22.73 10.24
N GLY A 77 -1.57 21.95 9.93
CA GLY A 77 -0.17 22.41 9.90
C GLY A 77 0.45 22.67 11.27
N ASP A 78 -0.25 22.30 12.35
CA ASP A 78 0.15 22.53 13.73
C ASP A 78 0.85 21.33 14.38
N VAL A 79 0.83 20.17 13.73
CA VAL A 79 1.44 18.94 14.24
C VAL A 79 2.26 18.26 13.15
N GLN A 80 3.45 17.83 13.50
CA GLN A 80 4.33 17.07 12.62
C GLN A 80 4.37 15.60 13.01
N PHE A 81 4.45 14.74 11.99
CA PHE A 81 4.60 13.30 12.14
C PHE A 81 5.74 12.78 11.28
N ASN A 82 6.49 11.82 11.80
CA ASN A 82 7.28 10.92 10.98
C ASN A 82 6.39 9.78 10.51
N GLN A 83 6.37 9.53 9.22
CA GLN A 83 5.66 8.42 8.61
C GLN A 83 6.65 7.34 8.16
N THR A 84 6.32 6.09 8.46
CA THR A 84 7.07 4.92 8.00
C THR A 84 6.08 3.93 7.41
N ILE A 85 6.29 3.53 6.15
CA ILE A 85 5.51 2.50 5.49
C ILE A 85 5.94 1.14 6.02
N ASN A 86 5.01 0.42 6.66
CA ASN A 86 5.30 -0.90 7.22
C ASN A 86 5.04 -2.03 6.22
N ARG A 87 4.03 -1.85 5.37
CA ARG A 87 3.58 -2.86 4.43
C ARG A 87 2.82 -2.20 3.28
N ASN A 88 3.06 -2.62 2.04
CA ASN A 88 2.41 -2.08 0.85
C ASN A 88 2.21 -3.20 -0.18
N GLU A 89 1.01 -3.76 -0.24
CA GLU A 89 0.61 -4.89 -1.07
C GLU A 89 -0.64 -4.50 -1.87
N ALA A 90 -1.00 -5.26 -2.87
CA ALA A 90 -2.08 -4.94 -3.81
C ALA A 90 -3.42 -4.50 -3.15
N ASN A 91 -3.81 -5.11 -2.05
CA ASN A 91 -5.07 -4.82 -1.35
C ASN A 91 -4.90 -4.42 0.12
N PHE A 92 -3.67 -4.18 0.53
CA PHE A 92 -3.38 -3.81 1.91
C PHE A 92 -2.18 -2.88 1.98
N VAL A 93 -2.33 -1.78 2.70
CA VAL A 93 -1.22 -0.91 3.07
C VAL A 93 -1.33 -0.53 4.54
N SER A 94 -0.19 -0.44 5.22
CA SER A 94 -0.12 0.09 6.58
C SER A 94 1.11 0.96 6.77
N TRP A 95 0.97 1.97 7.59
CA TRP A 95 2.05 2.88 7.98
C TRP A 95 1.93 3.29 9.44
N THR A 96 3.06 3.59 10.04
CA THR A 96 3.14 4.14 11.40
C THR A 96 3.36 5.63 11.30
N LEU A 97 2.59 6.39 12.07
CA LEU A 97 2.84 7.79 12.35
C LEU A 97 3.44 7.92 13.75
N GLN A 98 4.56 8.64 13.84
CA GLN A 98 5.19 9.02 15.08
C GLN A 98 5.08 10.52 15.24
N TYR A 99 4.44 10.95 16.30
CA TYR A 99 4.25 12.35 16.61
C TYR A 99 5.58 13.04 16.97
N ILE A 100 5.80 14.23 16.44
CA ILE A 100 6.96 15.07 16.74
C ILE A 100 6.48 16.26 17.57
N GLY A 101 6.53 16.16 18.91
CA GLY A 101 6.11 17.22 19.81
C GLY A 101 5.59 16.71 21.15
N GLU A 102 5.04 17.63 21.95
CA GLU A 102 4.58 17.35 23.31
C GLU A 102 3.04 17.51 23.49
N ASN A 103 2.27 17.41 22.43
CA ASN A 103 0.81 17.53 22.54
C ASN A 103 0.19 16.18 22.93
N PRO A 104 -0.47 16.06 24.12
CA PRO A 104 -1.03 14.81 24.61
C PRO A 104 -2.24 14.29 23.82
N ASP A 105 -2.81 15.11 22.95
CA ASP A 105 -3.97 14.73 22.14
C ASP A 105 -3.60 13.83 20.94
N TYR A 106 -2.30 13.70 20.65
CA TYR A 106 -1.80 12.89 19.55
C TYR A 106 -1.00 11.72 20.08
N THR A 107 -1.31 10.55 19.60
CA THR A 107 -0.61 9.30 19.92
C THR A 107 0.01 8.68 18.71
N ASP A 108 1.21 8.15 18.88
CA ASP A 108 1.85 7.31 17.88
C ASP A 108 0.97 6.09 17.57
N GLY A 109 1.02 5.64 16.33
CA GLY A 109 0.31 4.41 16.01
C GLY A 109 0.27 4.07 14.53
N THR A 110 -0.31 2.91 14.27
CA THR A 110 -0.40 2.35 12.94
C THR A 110 -1.77 2.58 12.33
N PHE A 111 -1.76 3.13 11.11
CA PHE A 111 -2.92 3.22 10.22
C PHE A 111 -2.87 2.09 9.20
N SER A 112 -4.03 1.69 8.69
CA SER A 112 -4.06 0.79 7.55
C SER A 112 -5.28 1.01 6.66
N TYR A 113 -5.09 0.70 5.37
CA TYR A 113 -6.15 0.53 4.38
C TYR A 113 -6.19 -0.93 3.95
N SER A 114 -7.39 -1.49 3.85
CA SER A 114 -7.60 -2.86 3.39
C SER A 114 -8.80 -2.92 2.46
N VAL A 115 -8.61 -3.40 1.24
CA VAL A 115 -9.70 -3.62 0.28
C VAL A 115 -10.11 -5.09 0.33
N ASP A 116 -11.42 -5.35 0.39
CA ASP A 116 -11.97 -6.69 0.43
C ASP A 116 -11.79 -7.45 -0.91
N ALA A 117 -12.01 -8.75 -0.89
CA ALA A 117 -11.84 -9.60 -2.08
C ALA A 117 -12.79 -9.23 -3.24
N SER A 118 -13.90 -8.53 -2.97
CA SER A 118 -14.82 -8.05 -4.00
C SER A 118 -14.32 -6.76 -4.69
N GLY A 119 -13.35 -6.06 -4.09
CA GLY A 119 -12.88 -4.77 -4.55
C GLY A 119 -13.85 -3.61 -4.32
N ASN A 120 -14.91 -3.81 -3.52
CA ASN A 120 -15.99 -2.84 -3.32
C ASN A 120 -16.04 -2.23 -1.93
N LYS A 121 -15.30 -2.75 -0.98
CA LYS A 121 -15.21 -2.24 0.39
C LYS A 121 -13.78 -1.92 0.75
N LEU A 122 -13.55 -0.73 1.27
CA LEU A 122 -12.28 -0.28 1.83
C LEU A 122 -12.47 -0.05 3.33
N THR A 123 -11.69 -0.75 4.14
CA THR A 123 -11.62 -0.52 5.58
C THR A 123 -10.40 0.33 5.90
N VAL A 124 -10.63 1.43 6.58
CA VAL A 124 -9.60 2.31 7.14
C VAL A 124 -9.55 2.07 8.64
N THR A 125 -8.38 1.78 9.19
CA THR A 125 -8.19 1.53 10.63
C THR A 125 -7.27 2.59 11.23
N TYR A 126 -7.62 3.07 12.42
CA TYR A 126 -6.87 4.08 13.17
C TYR A 126 -6.14 3.48 14.38
N PRO A 127 -5.05 4.11 14.86
CA PRO A 127 -4.22 3.59 15.96
C PRO A 127 -4.97 3.34 17.27
N ALA A 128 -5.91 4.21 17.59
CA ALA A 128 -6.69 4.13 18.83
C ALA A 128 -7.75 3.01 18.83
N GLY A 129 -7.80 2.22 17.78
CA GLY A 129 -8.89 1.29 17.50
C GLY A 129 -10.09 2.02 16.91
N GLY A 130 -10.88 1.29 16.12
CA GLY A 130 -11.94 1.86 15.32
C GLY A 130 -11.48 2.16 13.90
N GLY A 131 -12.36 2.75 13.12
CA GLY A 131 -12.13 3.02 11.71
C GLY A 131 -13.43 3.15 10.95
N TYR A 132 -13.33 3.32 9.65
CA TYR A 132 -14.48 3.44 8.76
C TYR A 132 -14.43 2.38 7.66
N THR A 133 -15.60 1.93 7.24
CA THR A 133 -15.75 1.13 6.05
C THR A 133 -16.39 1.96 4.96
N TYR A 134 -15.65 2.17 3.90
CA TYR A 134 -16.08 2.91 2.71
C TYR A 134 -16.61 1.93 1.66
N THR A 135 -17.53 2.42 0.84
CA THR A 135 -17.98 1.73 -0.36
C THR A 135 -17.42 2.40 -1.60
N LYS A 136 -16.93 1.62 -2.56
CA LYS A 136 -16.46 2.14 -3.85
C LYS A 136 -17.60 2.75 -4.62
N VAL A 137 -17.40 3.94 -5.16
CA VAL A 137 -18.40 4.67 -5.93
C VAL A 137 -17.86 5.11 -7.29
N ASN A 138 -18.75 5.35 -8.24
CA ASN A 138 -18.41 5.87 -9.57
C ASN A 138 -18.74 7.36 -9.69
N ASP A 139 -18.83 8.05 -8.57
CA ASP A 139 -19.15 9.48 -8.51
C ASP A 139 -17.91 10.34 -8.74
N THR A 140 -18.12 11.63 -8.95
CA THR A 140 -17.04 12.60 -9.00
C THR A 140 -16.59 12.93 -7.57
N PHE A 141 -15.28 12.85 -7.32
CA PHE A 141 -14.70 13.26 -6.05
C PHE A 141 -14.94 14.77 -5.83
N PRO A 142 -15.56 15.18 -4.72
CA PRO A 142 -15.97 16.58 -4.52
C PRO A 142 -14.81 17.52 -4.19
N GLY A 143 -13.66 16.98 -3.77
CA GLY A 143 -12.50 17.79 -3.37
C GLY A 143 -11.73 18.35 -4.56
N THR A 144 -11.50 19.66 -4.55
CA THR A 144 -10.57 20.36 -5.43
C THR A 144 -9.45 20.94 -4.58
N ASP A 145 -8.25 21.04 -5.14
CA ASP A 145 -7.09 21.67 -4.48
C ASP A 145 -6.75 21.06 -3.10
N CYS A 146 -6.74 19.73 -3.02
CA CYS A 146 -6.34 19.03 -1.80
C CYS A 146 -4.91 19.39 -1.41
N LYS A 147 -4.73 19.84 -0.18
CA LYS A 147 -3.44 20.33 0.34
C LYS A 147 -2.80 19.27 1.22
N ASN A 148 -1.47 19.24 1.19
CA ASN A 148 -0.65 18.48 2.13
C ASN A 148 -0.59 19.18 3.47
#